data_20c2d68cb33122c8d1ff992f7cb77d3c
#
_entry.id   20c2d68cb33122c8d1ff992f7cb77d3c
#
_cell.length_a   1.000
_cell.length_b   1.000
_cell.length_c   1.000
_cell.angle_alpha   90.00
_cell.angle_beta   90.00
_cell.angle_gamma   90.00
#
_symmetry.space_group_name_H-M   'P 1'
#
loop_
_entity.id
_entity.type
_entity.pdbx_description
1 polymer ?
#
loop_
_entity_poly.entity_id
_entity_poly.type
_entity_poly.pdbx_seq_one_letter_code
_entity_poly.pdbx_strand_id
1 'polypeptide(L)'
;MADKHLDTALVNAGRSKKYTQGSVNSVIQRASSLVFDTVEAKKHATRNRANGELFYGRRGTLTHFSLQEAMCELEGGAGCALFPCGAAAVANTILAFVEQGDHVLMTNTAYEPSQDFCTKILAKLGVTTSWLDPLIGADIARLVRPETRVVFLESPGSITMEVHDVPAIVAAVRQVAPEAIIMIDNTWA
;
A
#
# COMPACT_ATOMS: atom_id res chain seq x y z
N MET A 1 -18.31 5.32 13.79
CA MET A 1 -18.64 3.89 13.74
C MET A 1 -18.46 3.34 15.16
N ALA A 2 -19.35 2.48 15.65
CA ALA A 2 -19.15 1.84 16.95
C ALA A 2 -17.84 1.04 16.91
N ASP A 3 -17.09 1.14 18.01
CA ASP A 3 -15.81 0.45 18.18
C ASP A 3 -16.08 -1.06 18.16
N LYS A 4 -15.93 -1.70 17.01
CA LYS A 4 -16.11 -3.15 16.88
C LYS A 4 -14.89 -3.84 17.47
N HIS A 5 -15.12 -4.86 18.29
CA HIS A 5 -14.04 -5.73 18.72
C HIS A 5 -13.29 -6.30 17.52
N LEU A 6 -11.96 -6.38 17.58
CA LEU A 6 -11.10 -6.79 16.45
C LEU A 6 -11.57 -8.12 15.83
N ASP A 7 -11.91 -9.12 16.66
CA ASP A 7 -12.41 -10.42 16.18
C ASP A 7 -13.68 -10.29 15.35
N THR A 8 -14.56 -9.34 15.72
CA THR A 8 -15.79 -9.05 14.97
C THR A 8 -15.46 -8.36 13.63
N ALA A 9 -14.48 -7.46 13.61
CA ALA A 9 -14.01 -6.83 12.38
C ALA A 9 -13.41 -7.87 11.42
N LEU A 10 -12.52 -8.74 11.91
CA LEU A 10 -11.89 -9.81 11.13
C LEU A 10 -12.91 -10.72 10.44
N VAL A 11 -14.01 -11.06 11.11
CA VAL A 11 -15.05 -11.93 10.54
C VAL A 11 -15.96 -11.21 9.55
N ASN A 12 -16.18 -9.89 9.71
CA ASN A 12 -17.19 -9.16 8.95
C ASN A 12 -16.64 -8.18 7.93
N ALA A 13 -15.33 -7.84 7.97
CA ALA A 13 -14.73 -6.90 7.05
C ALA A 13 -14.95 -7.29 5.58
N GLY A 14 -15.28 -6.32 4.74
CA GLY A 14 -15.56 -6.52 3.32
C GLY A 14 -16.84 -7.28 2.98
N ARG A 15 -17.71 -7.58 3.96
CA ARG A 15 -18.96 -8.34 3.76
C ARG A 15 -20.20 -7.45 3.73
N SER A 16 -20.09 -6.24 3.22
CA SER A 16 -21.27 -5.39 3.05
C SER A 16 -22.25 -6.02 2.05
N LYS A 17 -23.55 -5.72 2.18
CA LYS A 17 -24.60 -6.24 1.26
C LYS A 17 -24.31 -5.89 -0.20
N LYS A 18 -23.60 -4.81 -0.48
CA LYS A 18 -23.16 -4.42 -1.82
C LYS A 18 -22.33 -5.53 -2.48
N TYR A 19 -21.46 -6.19 -1.71
CA TYR A 19 -20.53 -7.20 -2.22
C TYR A 19 -21.04 -8.62 -2.08
N THR A 20 -21.89 -8.90 -1.08
CA THR A 20 -22.40 -10.24 -0.84
C THR A 20 -23.61 -10.58 -1.71
N GLN A 21 -24.34 -9.57 -2.19
CA GLN A 21 -25.57 -9.75 -2.99
C GLN A 21 -26.58 -10.69 -2.30
N GLY A 22 -26.63 -10.67 -0.96
CA GLY A 22 -27.48 -11.52 -0.15
C GLY A 22 -26.87 -12.86 0.29
N SER A 23 -25.67 -13.19 -0.20
CA SER A 23 -24.90 -14.35 0.29
C SER A 23 -24.18 -14.01 1.60
N VAL A 24 -23.67 -15.03 2.30
CA VAL A 24 -22.83 -14.85 3.50
C VAL A 24 -21.47 -14.27 3.12
N ASN A 25 -20.89 -14.76 2.03
CA ASN A 25 -19.59 -14.32 1.52
C ASN A 25 -19.75 -13.40 0.31
N SER A 26 -18.72 -12.61 0.04
CA SER A 26 -18.64 -11.80 -1.17
C SER A 26 -18.72 -12.65 -2.42
N VAL A 27 -19.38 -12.14 -3.45
CA VAL A 27 -19.54 -12.87 -4.72
C VAL A 27 -18.21 -12.94 -5.48
N ILE A 28 -18.02 -14.00 -6.26
CA ILE A 28 -16.93 -14.11 -7.22
C ILE A 28 -17.44 -13.57 -8.56
N GLN A 29 -17.10 -12.33 -8.87
CA GLN A 29 -17.50 -11.70 -10.12
C GLN A 29 -16.33 -11.69 -11.11
N ARG A 30 -16.49 -12.44 -12.20
CA ARG A 30 -15.55 -12.45 -13.34
C ARG A 30 -16.14 -11.62 -14.47
N ALA A 31 -15.49 -10.51 -14.78
CA ALA A 31 -15.94 -9.61 -15.84
C ALA A 31 -14.77 -8.89 -16.51
N SER A 32 -14.92 -8.60 -17.78
CA SER A 32 -14.10 -7.62 -18.53
C SER A 32 -14.99 -6.43 -18.87
N SER A 33 -15.78 -6.52 -19.95
CA SER A 33 -16.76 -5.49 -20.30
C SER A 33 -18.00 -5.62 -19.43
N LEU A 34 -18.61 -4.48 -19.14
CA LEU A 34 -19.90 -4.38 -18.44
C LEU A 34 -20.93 -3.73 -19.37
N VAL A 35 -22.16 -4.17 -19.26
CA VAL A 35 -23.31 -3.64 -19.99
C VAL A 35 -24.05 -2.65 -19.10
N PHE A 36 -24.50 -1.54 -19.67
CA PHE A 36 -25.26 -0.50 -19.00
C PHE A 36 -26.57 -0.27 -19.74
N ASP A 37 -27.63 -0.06 -19.00
CA ASP A 37 -28.97 0.18 -19.59
C ASP A 37 -29.03 1.50 -20.37
N THR A 38 -28.22 2.51 -19.96
CA THR A 38 -28.17 3.81 -20.63
C THR A 38 -26.74 4.33 -20.74
N VAL A 39 -26.52 5.25 -21.68
CA VAL A 39 -25.26 5.98 -21.84
C VAL A 39 -24.94 6.82 -20.60
N GLU A 40 -25.95 7.39 -19.98
CA GLU A 40 -25.85 8.20 -18.77
C GLU A 40 -25.35 7.37 -17.61
N ALA A 41 -25.88 6.14 -17.41
CA ALA A 41 -25.42 5.19 -16.40
C ALA A 41 -23.92 4.85 -16.59
N LYS A 42 -23.50 4.57 -17.83
CA LYS A 42 -22.09 4.33 -18.16
C LYS A 42 -21.20 5.55 -17.84
N LYS A 43 -21.65 6.76 -18.22
CA LYS A 43 -20.91 7.99 -17.93
C LYS A 43 -20.78 8.24 -16.42
N HIS A 44 -21.86 7.95 -15.66
CA HIS A 44 -21.86 8.05 -14.20
C HIS A 44 -20.83 7.09 -13.60
N ALA A 45 -20.90 5.80 -13.92
CA ALA A 45 -19.96 4.79 -13.44
C ALA A 45 -18.50 5.14 -13.80
N THR A 46 -18.25 5.64 -15.01
CA THR A 46 -16.91 6.06 -15.43
C THR A 46 -16.37 7.23 -14.61
N ARG A 47 -17.19 8.23 -14.29
CA ARG A 47 -16.79 9.36 -13.45
C ARG A 47 -16.51 8.95 -12.01
N ASN A 48 -17.28 7.99 -11.49
CA ASN A 48 -17.17 7.50 -10.12
C ASN A 48 -16.29 6.24 -9.97
N ARG A 49 -15.49 5.92 -10.98
CA ARG A 49 -14.64 4.72 -10.98
C ARG A 49 -13.65 4.63 -9.79
N ALA A 50 -13.21 5.76 -9.27
CA ALA A 50 -12.34 5.82 -8.11
C ALA A 50 -13.07 5.52 -6.78
N ASN A 51 -14.40 5.58 -6.78
CA ASN A 51 -15.26 5.36 -5.62
C ASN A 51 -15.83 3.93 -5.57
N GLY A 52 -15.20 2.97 -6.25
CA GLY A 52 -15.63 1.57 -6.27
C GLY A 52 -16.90 1.33 -7.11
N GLU A 53 -17.17 2.19 -8.12
CA GLU A 53 -18.23 1.94 -9.08
C GLU A 53 -17.77 0.95 -10.15
N LEU A 54 -18.63 -0.02 -10.45
CA LEU A 54 -18.43 -0.98 -11.51
C LEU A 54 -18.55 -0.29 -12.88
N PHE A 55 -17.46 -0.18 -13.64
CA PHE A 55 -17.51 0.38 -14.99
C PHE A 55 -16.75 -0.45 -16.03
N TYR A 56 -15.72 -1.17 -15.59
CA TYR A 56 -14.94 -2.09 -16.41
C TYR A 56 -14.18 -3.08 -15.53
N GLY A 57 -14.37 -4.38 -15.74
CA GLY A 57 -13.89 -5.43 -14.85
C GLY A 57 -12.39 -5.46 -14.59
N ARG A 58 -11.55 -5.05 -15.57
CA ARG A 58 -10.09 -4.90 -15.36
C ARG A 58 -9.74 -3.86 -14.29
N ARG A 59 -10.61 -2.92 -14.02
CA ARG A 59 -10.42 -1.86 -13.02
C ARG A 59 -10.99 -2.22 -11.65
N GLY A 60 -11.48 -3.43 -11.53
CA GLY A 60 -12.07 -4.00 -10.34
C GLY A 60 -13.50 -4.50 -10.55
N THR A 61 -13.85 -5.49 -9.77
CA THR A 61 -15.19 -6.08 -9.66
C THR A 61 -15.61 -6.08 -8.19
N LEU A 62 -16.82 -6.52 -7.88
CA LEU A 62 -17.28 -6.64 -6.49
C LEU A 62 -16.32 -7.47 -5.63
N THR A 63 -15.70 -8.49 -6.22
CA THR A 63 -14.68 -9.33 -5.54
C THR A 63 -13.47 -8.49 -5.09
N HIS A 64 -12.95 -7.64 -5.98
CA HIS A 64 -11.81 -6.76 -5.65
C HIS A 64 -12.20 -5.69 -4.62
N PHE A 65 -13.35 -5.05 -4.81
CA PHE A 65 -13.81 -3.97 -3.93
C PHE A 65 -14.10 -4.46 -2.52
N SER A 66 -14.62 -5.70 -2.38
CA SER A 66 -14.80 -6.36 -1.08
C SER A 66 -13.47 -6.51 -0.32
N LEU A 67 -12.41 -6.99 -1.00
CA LEU A 67 -11.08 -7.10 -0.41
C LEU A 67 -10.49 -5.73 -0.05
N GLN A 68 -10.61 -4.75 -0.95
CA GLN A 68 -10.12 -3.39 -0.68
C GLN A 68 -10.81 -2.77 0.54
N GLU A 69 -12.14 -2.94 0.68
CA GLU A 69 -12.88 -2.46 1.84
C GLU A 69 -12.42 -3.16 3.12
N ALA A 70 -12.22 -4.49 3.07
CA ALA A 70 -11.73 -5.26 4.21
C ALA A 70 -10.36 -4.78 4.67
N MET A 71 -9.41 -4.59 3.76
CA MET A 71 -8.07 -4.09 4.08
C MET A 71 -8.10 -2.68 4.66
N CYS A 72 -8.94 -1.78 4.10
CA CYS A 72 -9.11 -0.44 4.67
C CYS A 72 -9.69 -0.49 6.10
N GLU A 73 -10.65 -1.38 6.38
CA GLU A 73 -11.23 -1.52 7.72
C GLU A 73 -10.21 -2.07 8.72
N LEU A 74 -9.42 -3.07 8.33
CA LEU A 74 -8.45 -3.74 9.20
C LEU A 74 -7.21 -2.88 9.48
N GLU A 75 -6.70 -2.20 8.46
CA GLU A 75 -5.49 -1.37 8.55
C GLU A 75 -5.77 0.09 8.93
N GLY A 76 -7.04 0.49 9.07
CA GLY A 76 -7.42 1.88 9.28
C GLY A 76 -7.05 2.80 8.10
N GLY A 77 -6.89 2.23 6.90
CA GLY A 77 -6.41 2.92 5.71
C GLY A 77 -7.47 3.77 5.02
N ALA A 78 -7.05 4.87 4.40
CA ALA A 78 -7.92 5.71 3.57
C ALA A 78 -8.28 5.08 2.22
N GLY A 79 -7.53 4.09 1.77
CA GLY A 79 -7.75 3.38 0.52
C GLY A 79 -6.84 2.16 0.40
N CYS A 80 -7.16 1.28 -0.54
CA CYS A 80 -6.39 0.08 -0.82
C CYS A 80 -6.19 -0.09 -2.32
N ALA A 81 -4.95 -0.27 -2.78
CA ALA A 81 -4.61 -0.65 -4.14
C ALA A 81 -4.16 -2.12 -4.16
N LEU A 82 -4.72 -2.90 -5.07
CA LEU A 82 -4.39 -4.32 -5.20
C LEU A 82 -3.37 -4.55 -6.31
N PHE A 83 -2.38 -5.38 -6.03
CA PHE A 83 -1.34 -5.80 -6.97
C PHE A 83 -1.29 -7.33 -7.06
N PRO A 84 -0.76 -7.89 -8.15
CA PRO A 84 -0.75 -9.34 -8.36
C PRO A 84 0.23 -10.10 -7.43
N CYS A 85 1.18 -9.39 -6.82
CA CYS A 85 2.14 -9.94 -5.86
C CYS A 85 2.78 -8.83 -5.02
N GLY A 86 3.44 -9.21 -3.91
CA GLY A 86 4.10 -8.28 -2.99
C GLY A 86 5.20 -7.44 -3.67
N ALA A 87 6.05 -8.07 -4.50
CA ALA A 87 7.08 -7.32 -5.24
C ALA A 87 6.48 -6.24 -6.16
N ALA A 88 5.34 -6.52 -6.79
CA ALA A 88 4.62 -5.51 -7.58
C ALA A 88 4.04 -4.40 -6.70
N ALA A 89 3.53 -4.73 -5.51
CA ALA A 89 3.04 -3.75 -4.56
C ALA A 89 4.17 -2.81 -4.12
N VAL A 90 5.30 -3.34 -3.67
CA VAL A 90 6.46 -2.55 -3.24
C VAL A 90 6.98 -1.68 -4.38
N ALA A 91 7.29 -2.28 -5.53
CA ALA A 91 7.89 -1.55 -6.65
C ALA A 91 6.99 -0.41 -7.16
N ASN A 92 5.69 -0.68 -7.37
CA ASN A 92 4.77 0.35 -7.87
C ASN A 92 4.48 1.43 -6.83
N THR A 93 4.46 1.08 -5.54
CA THR A 93 4.25 2.07 -4.48
C THR A 93 5.43 3.03 -4.41
N ILE A 94 6.67 2.54 -4.45
CA ILE A 94 7.85 3.42 -4.49
C ILE A 94 7.85 4.28 -5.77
N LEU A 95 7.64 3.67 -6.96
CA LEU A 95 7.60 4.40 -8.24
C LEU A 95 6.55 5.50 -8.29
N ALA A 96 5.46 5.37 -7.54
CA ALA A 96 4.41 6.39 -7.52
C ALA A 96 4.86 7.73 -6.90
N PHE A 97 5.97 7.74 -6.15
CA PHE A 97 6.40 8.89 -5.35
C PHE A 97 7.82 9.36 -5.67
N VAL A 98 8.58 8.66 -6.51
CA VAL A 98 9.95 9.04 -6.83
C VAL A 98 10.11 9.48 -8.28
N GLU A 99 11.02 10.41 -8.50
CA GLU A 99 11.47 10.86 -9.82
C GLU A 99 13.00 10.94 -9.88
N GLN A 100 13.55 11.28 -11.05
CA GLN A 100 15.00 11.43 -11.22
C GLN A 100 15.56 12.47 -10.24
N GLY A 101 16.61 12.12 -9.53
CA GLY A 101 17.27 12.95 -8.53
C GLY A 101 16.83 12.65 -7.09
N ASP A 102 15.72 11.96 -6.90
CA ASP A 102 15.23 11.59 -5.57
C ASP A 102 16.10 10.53 -4.89
N HIS A 103 15.94 10.46 -3.57
CA HIS A 103 16.61 9.51 -2.71
C HIS A 103 15.59 8.65 -1.96
N VAL A 104 15.85 7.34 -1.92
CA VAL A 104 15.15 6.35 -1.10
C VAL A 104 16.05 5.92 0.05
N LEU A 105 15.56 6.05 1.28
CA LEU A 105 16.22 5.51 2.47
C LEU A 105 15.51 4.22 2.87
N MET A 106 16.18 3.06 2.72
CA MET A 106 15.58 1.73 2.88
C MET A 106 16.27 0.95 3.99
N THR A 107 15.50 0.18 4.77
CA THR A 107 16.10 -0.78 5.72
C THR A 107 16.95 -1.82 4.99
N ASN A 108 18.11 -2.13 5.56
CA ASN A 108 19.02 -3.14 5.00
C ASN A 108 18.52 -4.59 5.20
N THR A 109 17.46 -4.77 5.99
CA THR A 109 16.76 -6.05 6.20
C THR A 109 15.52 -6.21 5.34
N ALA A 110 15.28 -5.29 4.38
CA ALA A 110 14.18 -5.43 3.43
C ALA A 110 14.36 -6.68 2.56
N TYR A 111 13.23 -7.23 2.12
CA TYR A 111 13.18 -8.37 1.20
C TYR A 111 14.08 -8.15 -0.03
N GLU A 112 14.93 -9.14 -0.35
CA GLU A 112 15.96 -9.01 -1.40
C GLU A 112 15.44 -8.46 -2.73
N PRO A 113 14.29 -8.90 -3.29
CA PRO A 113 13.73 -8.31 -4.51
C PRO A 113 13.40 -6.81 -4.39
N SER A 114 13.05 -6.32 -3.20
CA SER A 114 12.82 -4.88 -2.96
C SER A 114 14.14 -4.11 -2.99
N GLN A 115 15.21 -4.67 -2.42
CA GLN A 115 16.57 -4.12 -2.51
C GLN A 115 17.08 -4.12 -3.95
N ASP A 116 16.88 -5.23 -4.67
CA ASP A 116 17.26 -5.40 -6.08
C ASP A 116 16.51 -4.39 -6.98
N PHE A 117 15.24 -4.16 -6.72
CA PHE A 117 14.47 -3.14 -7.43
C PHE A 117 15.11 -1.75 -7.26
N CYS A 118 15.48 -1.37 -6.05
CA CYS A 118 16.11 -0.08 -5.78
C CYS A 118 17.51 0.03 -6.44
N THR A 119 18.34 -1.00 -6.32
CA THR A 119 19.72 -0.97 -6.82
C THR A 119 19.86 -1.20 -8.31
N LYS A 120 18.95 -2.00 -8.91
CA LYS A 120 19.04 -2.41 -10.32
C LYS A 120 18.10 -1.65 -11.25
N ILE A 121 16.93 -1.23 -10.75
CA ILE A 121 15.91 -0.56 -11.57
C ILE A 121 15.87 0.93 -11.27
N LEU A 122 15.64 1.34 -10.02
CA LEU A 122 15.55 2.76 -9.65
C LEU A 122 16.85 3.50 -9.94
N ALA A 123 18.02 2.87 -9.73
CA ALA A 123 19.31 3.46 -10.07
C ALA A 123 19.41 3.85 -11.57
N LYS A 124 18.82 3.05 -12.48
CA LYS A 124 18.77 3.38 -13.92
C LYS A 124 17.85 4.56 -14.22
N LEU A 125 16.90 4.84 -13.34
CA LEU A 125 15.98 5.97 -13.43
C LEU A 125 16.54 7.24 -12.76
N GLY A 126 17.78 7.16 -12.24
CA GLY A 126 18.44 8.30 -11.60
C GLY A 126 18.00 8.54 -10.15
N VAL A 127 17.37 7.54 -9.50
CA VAL A 127 17.02 7.57 -8.08
C VAL A 127 18.14 6.88 -7.30
N THR A 128 18.59 7.51 -6.21
CA THR A 128 19.63 6.97 -5.34
C THR A 128 19.00 6.23 -4.16
N THR A 129 19.70 5.21 -3.63
CA THR A 129 19.26 4.47 -2.44
C THR A 129 20.36 4.43 -1.40
N SER A 130 20.01 4.66 -0.14
CA SER A 130 20.86 4.42 1.02
C SER A 130 20.17 3.45 1.97
N TRP A 131 20.98 2.83 2.81
CA TRP A 131 20.54 1.78 3.72
C TRP A 131 20.53 2.28 5.16
N LEU A 132 19.56 1.86 5.94
CA LEU A 132 19.49 2.09 7.36
C LEU A 132 19.55 0.77 8.16
N ASP A 133 20.11 0.85 9.35
CA ASP A 133 20.04 -0.21 10.33
C ASP A 133 18.61 -0.35 10.86
N PRO A 134 18.02 -1.56 10.93
CA PRO A 134 16.65 -1.76 11.44
C PRO A 134 16.45 -1.27 12.88
N LEU A 135 17.52 -1.24 13.69
CA LEU A 135 17.46 -0.82 15.08
C LEU A 135 17.86 0.66 15.31
N ILE A 136 17.98 1.45 14.24
CA ILE A 136 18.44 2.85 14.30
C ILE A 136 17.55 3.76 15.13
N GLY A 137 16.24 3.46 15.23
CA GLY A 137 15.29 4.30 15.94
C GLY A 137 15.31 5.77 15.51
N ALA A 138 15.31 6.70 16.46
CA ALA A 138 15.29 8.15 16.18
C ALA A 138 16.57 8.68 15.50
N ASP A 139 17.69 7.97 15.58
CA ASP A 139 18.94 8.38 14.91
C ASP A 139 18.85 8.36 13.37
N ILE A 140 17.77 7.82 12.81
CA ILE A 140 17.45 7.88 11.37
C ILE A 140 17.49 9.32 10.83
N ALA A 141 17.17 10.31 11.64
CA ALA A 141 17.20 11.72 11.27
C ALA A 141 18.55 12.15 10.65
N ARG A 142 19.66 11.51 11.04
CA ARG A 142 21.01 11.80 10.52
C ARG A 142 21.25 11.25 9.10
N LEU A 143 20.42 10.30 8.65
CA LEU A 143 20.53 9.68 7.34
C LEU A 143 19.60 10.34 6.30
N VAL A 144 18.65 11.14 6.77
CA VAL A 144 17.70 11.86 5.89
C VAL A 144 18.45 12.99 5.18
N ARG A 145 18.25 13.07 3.86
CA ARG A 145 18.85 14.10 2.98
C ARG A 145 17.77 15.01 2.44
N PRO A 146 18.09 16.19 1.91
CA PRO A 146 17.12 17.07 1.25
C PRO A 146 16.35 16.37 0.13
N GLU A 147 17.00 15.44 -0.59
CA GLU A 147 16.42 14.67 -1.71
C GLU A 147 15.67 13.41 -1.23
N THR A 148 15.65 13.12 0.08
CA THR A 148 14.95 11.94 0.61
C THR A 148 13.44 12.06 0.39
N ARG A 149 12.95 11.32 -0.58
CA ARG A 149 11.54 11.30 -0.94
C ARG A 149 10.77 10.17 -0.27
N VAL A 150 11.42 9.00 -0.13
CA VAL A 150 10.83 7.81 0.47
C VAL A 150 11.71 7.26 1.57
N VAL A 151 11.10 6.93 2.70
CA VAL A 151 11.69 6.09 3.76
C VAL A 151 10.92 4.76 3.73
N PHE A 152 11.62 3.68 3.38
CA PHE A 152 11.03 2.35 3.26
C PHE A 152 11.50 1.46 4.41
N LEU A 153 10.57 0.99 5.18
CA LEU A 153 10.77 0.09 6.32
C LEU A 153 10.23 -1.30 5.98
N GLU A 154 10.72 -2.30 6.67
CA GLU A 154 10.13 -3.63 6.72
C GLU A 154 10.25 -4.15 8.16
N SER A 155 9.13 -4.42 8.80
CA SER A 155 9.12 -4.81 10.21
C SER A 155 7.99 -5.79 10.48
N PRO A 156 8.31 -7.00 10.96
CA PRO A 156 9.68 -7.58 11.11
C PRO A 156 10.46 -7.64 9.79
N GLY A 157 11.78 -7.48 9.85
CA GLY A 157 12.65 -7.56 8.69
C GLY A 157 12.73 -8.96 8.08
N SER A 158 12.95 -9.06 6.76
CA SER A 158 13.17 -10.33 6.07
C SER A 158 14.37 -11.05 6.66
N ILE A 159 14.27 -12.38 6.80
CA ILE A 159 15.33 -13.30 7.26
C ILE A 159 15.69 -13.12 8.73
N THR A 160 16.11 -11.95 9.15
CA THR A 160 16.69 -11.68 10.47
C THR A 160 15.67 -11.25 11.53
N MET A 161 14.46 -10.89 11.10
CA MET A 161 13.28 -10.65 11.94
C MET A 161 13.41 -9.52 12.98
N GLU A 162 14.30 -8.56 12.76
CA GLU A 162 14.36 -7.37 13.62
C GLU A 162 13.03 -6.59 13.55
N VAL A 163 12.58 -6.12 14.71
CA VAL A 163 11.41 -5.27 14.85
C VAL A 163 11.86 -3.83 15.02
N HIS A 164 11.43 -2.96 14.11
CA HIS A 164 11.75 -1.54 14.15
C HIS A 164 10.95 -0.80 15.23
N ASP A 165 11.55 0.20 15.85
CA ASP A 165 10.79 1.22 16.59
C ASP A 165 10.16 2.21 15.59
N VAL A 166 9.10 1.75 14.90
CA VAL A 166 8.41 2.53 13.87
C VAL A 166 7.91 3.88 14.39
N PRO A 167 7.31 3.98 15.60
CA PRO A 167 6.90 5.29 16.14
C PRO A 167 8.06 6.27 16.28
N ALA A 168 9.20 5.85 16.82
CA ALA A 168 10.37 6.71 16.97
C ALA A 168 10.95 7.13 15.62
N ILE A 169 11.02 6.21 14.66
CA ILE A 169 11.45 6.48 13.28
C ILE A 169 10.54 7.52 12.63
N VAL A 170 9.23 7.31 12.67
CA VAL A 170 8.24 8.24 12.08
C VAL A 170 8.35 9.63 12.71
N ALA A 171 8.42 9.70 14.04
CA ALA A 171 8.55 10.99 14.75
C ALA A 171 9.82 11.73 14.33
N ALA A 172 10.96 11.04 14.24
CA ALA A 172 12.24 11.64 13.84
C ALA A 172 12.24 12.12 12.38
N VAL A 173 11.71 11.30 11.45
CA VAL A 173 11.62 11.66 10.02
C VAL A 173 10.70 12.88 9.83
N ARG A 174 9.56 12.95 10.52
CA ARG A 174 8.63 14.08 10.42
C ARG A 174 9.20 15.41 10.90
N GLN A 175 10.19 15.38 11.81
CA GLN A 175 10.88 16.59 12.26
C GLN A 175 11.83 17.16 11.20
N VAL A 176 12.50 16.32 10.41
CA VAL A 176 13.56 16.76 9.47
C VAL A 176 13.10 16.73 8.01
N ALA A 177 12.13 15.91 7.66
CA ALA A 177 11.56 15.77 6.34
C ALA A 177 10.04 15.50 6.42
N PRO A 178 9.22 16.50 6.76
CA PRO A 178 7.78 16.31 6.99
C PRO A 178 7.04 15.79 5.75
N GLU A 179 7.54 16.08 4.53
CA GLU A 179 6.95 15.68 3.27
C GLU A 179 7.44 14.30 2.75
N ALA A 180 8.42 13.69 3.42
CA ALA A 180 8.89 12.37 3.02
C ALA A 180 7.77 11.32 3.18
N ILE A 181 7.64 10.44 2.19
CA ILE A 181 6.68 9.34 2.23
C ILE A 181 7.29 8.20 3.03
N ILE A 182 6.63 7.81 4.12
CA ILE A 182 7.06 6.66 4.94
C ILE A 182 6.21 5.47 4.52
N MET A 183 6.88 4.40 4.13
CA MET A 183 6.28 3.13 3.70
C MET A 183 6.77 2.02 4.61
N ILE A 184 5.93 1.03 4.82
CA ILE A 184 6.30 -0.18 5.57
C ILE A 184 5.77 -1.41 4.86
N ASP A 185 6.64 -2.40 4.68
CA ASP A 185 6.23 -3.77 4.40
C ASP A 185 6.04 -4.47 5.74
N ASN A 186 4.79 -4.83 6.05
CA ASN A 186 4.41 -5.53 7.27
C ASN A 186 3.93 -6.96 6.99
N THR A 187 4.48 -7.59 5.98
CA THR A 187 4.09 -8.95 5.55
C THR A 187 4.11 -9.96 6.70
N TRP A 188 5.00 -9.78 7.67
CA TRP A 188 5.17 -10.67 8.82
C TRP A 188 4.42 -10.20 10.09
N ALA A 189 3.82 -9.02 10.10
CA ALA A 189 3.14 -8.44 11.27
C ALA A 189 1.66 -8.84 11.35
#